data_545ee8b03f3a29e1cf8f4baebf0b86f7
#
_entry.id   545ee8b03f3a29e1cf8f4baebf0b86f7
#
_cell.length_a   1.000
_cell.length_b   1.000
_cell.length_c   1.000
_cell.angle_alpha   90.00
_cell.angle_beta   90.00
_cell.angle_gamma   90.00
#
_symmetry.space_group_name_H-M   'P 1'
#
loop_
_entity.id
_entity.type
_entity.pdbx_description
1 polymer ?
#
loop_
_entity_poly.entity_id
_entity_poly.type
_entity_poly.pdbx_seq_one_letter_code
_entity_poly.pdbx_strand_id
1 'polypeptide(L)'
;MAEAGERGAMSEAGWSLDAELQPPFDIVEPHALGAPLVFDSPHSGSLYPQRFLAASRLDALMLRRSEDAFVDELFLPCVALGAPLLRARFPRAFLDVNREPYELDPSMFDGPLPDFANTRSLRVAAGLGAIPRVVGDAQAIYKGRIPVGEGLGRIAALHRPYHERLAGLIERARARFGMAVLIDCHSMPSTLADGGPPDIVLGDRFGASAAPWIVEAIEATLIAKGYRVRRNKPYAGGYITECYGAPASGRHAVQIEVNRALYMDERRIVKLGKAQTLSGALFAAAEALMARIADQTGGGRLAAE
;
A
#
# COMPACT_ATOMS: atom_id res chain seq x y z
N MET A 1 5.38 -39.24 10.47
CA MET A 1 6.58 -38.61 11.00
C MET A 1 7.44 -38.21 9.84
N ALA A 2 7.42 -36.97 9.48
CA ALA A 2 8.32 -36.39 8.49
C ALA A 2 8.72 -35.04 9.08
N GLU A 3 9.99 -34.92 9.37
CA GLU A 3 10.67 -33.79 10.02
C GLU A 3 10.50 -32.52 9.19
N ALA A 4 9.85 -31.52 9.76
CA ALA A 4 9.92 -30.14 9.30
C ALA A 4 11.33 -29.64 9.62
N GLY A 5 12.22 -29.72 8.62
CA GLY A 5 13.56 -29.17 8.72
C GLY A 5 13.50 -27.69 9.05
N GLU A 6 14.04 -27.33 10.17
CA GLU A 6 14.43 -25.98 10.58
C GLU A 6 15.33 -25.41 9.48
N ARG A 7 14.75 -24.58 8.63
CA ARG A 7 15.57 -23.70 7.77
C ARG A 7 16.13 -22.63 8.68
N GLY A 8 17.37 -22.85 9.09
CA GLY A 8 18.15 -21.97 9.93
C GLY A 8 18.04 -20.53 9.46
N ALA A 9 17.67 -19.66 10.40
CA ALA A 9 17.84 -18.24 10.28
C ALA A 9 19.32 -17.98 9.99
N MET A 10 19.66 -17.61 8.74
CA MET A 10 20.97 -17.04 8.45
C MET A 10 21.03 -15.76 9.27
N SER A 11 21.89 -15.74 10.26
CA SER A 11 22.11 -14.61 11.15
C SER A 11 22.48 -13.40 10.31
N GLU A 12 21.64 -12.38 10.35
CA GLU A 12 21.81 -11.04 9.77
C GLU A 12 22.92 -10.30 10.54
N ALA A 13 24.12 -10.90 10.60
CA ALA A 13 25.21 -10.39 11.38
C ALA A 13 25.60 -8.99 10.90
N GLY A 14 25.13 -7.96 11.62
CA GLY A 14 25.63 -6.61 11.53
C GLY A 14 24.66 -5.51 11.05
N TRP A 15 23.41 -5.81 10.60
CA TRP A 15 22.46 -4.78 10.26
C TRP A 15 21.36 -4.63 11.34
N SER A 16 21.06 -3.40 11.70
CA SER A 16 19.95 -3.07 12.60
C SER A 16 19.08 -1.96 12.00
N LEU A 17 17.79 -1.99 12.31
CA LEU A 17 16.87 -0.94 11.93
C LEU A 17 17.26 0.39 12.59
N ASP A 18 17.27 1.47 11.80
CA ASP A 18 17.54 2.81 12.31
C ASP A 18 16.55 3.20 13.40
N ALA A 19 17.03 3.82 14.47
CA ALA A 19 16.19 4.28 15.58
C ALA A 19 15.10 5.26 15.10
N GLU A 20 15.39 6.05 14.06
CA GLU A 20 14.44 6.98 13.44
C GLU A 20 13.20 6.27 12.86
N LEU A 21 13.32 5.00 12.49
CA LEU A 21 12.23 4.18 11.97
C LEU A 21 11.55 3.31 13.04
N GLN A 22 11.77 3.56 14.31
CA GLN A 22 11.11 2.81 15.39
C GLN A 22 10.02 3.67 16.07
N PRO A 23 8.76 3.21 16.07
CA PRO A 23 8.20 2.07 15.34
C PRO A 23 8.18 2.31 13.82
N PRO A 24 8.26 1.24 12.98
CA PRO A 24 8.33 1.39 11.53
C PRO A 24 7.01 1.76 10.88
N PHE A 25 5.90 1.53 11.54
CA PHE A 25 4.54 1.86 11.10
C PHE A 25 3.66 2.21 12.28
N ASP A 26 2.56 2.90 12.03
CA ASP A 26 1.53 3.22 13.00
C ASP A 26 0.22 2.52 12.62
N ILE A 27 -0.58 2.19 13.64
CA ILE A 27 -1.97 1.81 13.46
C ILE A 27 -2.83 2.85 14.17
N VAL A 28 -3.67 3.53 13.39
CA VAL A 28 -4.70 4.39 13.96
C VAL A 28 -5.92 3.52 14.19
N GLU A 29 -6.12 3.14 15.45
CA GLU A 29 -7.26 2.31 15.85
C GLU A 29 -8.52 3.17 15.99
N PRO A 30 -9.70 2.67 15.57
CA PRO A 30 -10.96 3.31 15.89
C PRO A 30 -11.28 3.14 17.37
N HIS A 31 -12.17 3.99 17.91
CA HIS A 31 -12.65 3.85 19.28
C HIS A 31 -13.25 2.44 19.56
N ALA A 32 -13.94 1.88 18.56
CA ALA A 32 -14.41 0.50 18.54
C ALA A 32 -14.39 -0.01 17.11
N LEU A 33 -14.04 -1.30 16.92
CA LEU A 33 -14.14 -1.93 15.62
C LEU A 33 -15.63 -2.04 15.23
N GLY A 34 -16.08 -1.20 14.31
CA GLY A 34 -17.47 -1.04 13.88
C GLY A 34 -17.74 -1.37 12.42
N ALA A 35 -16.68 -1.62 11.64
CA ALA A 35 -16.78 -1.82 10.19
C ALA A 35 -15.97 -3.04 9.73
N PRO A 36 -16.40 -3.77 8.70
CA PRO A 36 -15.61 -4.80 8.04
C PRO A 36 -14.53 -4.21 7.11
N LEU A 37 -14.14 -2.96 7.32
CA LEU A 37 -13.14 -2.25 6.53
C LEU A 37 -11.80 -2.22 7.26
N VAL A 38 -10.72 -2.31 6.50
CA VAL A 38 -9.35 -2.06 6.92
C VAL A 38 -8.73 -1.13 5.88
N PHE A 39 -8.08 -0.07 6.33
CA PHE A 39 -7.33 0.82 5.45
C PHE A 39 -5.84 0.58 5.66
N ASP A 40 -5.06 0.64 4.58
CA ASP A 40 -3.61 0.75 4.69
C ASP A 40 -3.05 1.82 3.73
N SER A 41 -1.99 2.47 4.16
CA SER A 41 -1.26 3.46 3.38
C SER A 41 0.23 3.10 3.40
N PRO A 42 0.67 2.21 2.48
CA PRO A 42 2.01 1.65 2.52
C PRO A 42 3.09 2.62 2.06
N HIS A 43 2.73 3.71 1.38
CA HIS A 43 3.66 4.59 0.71
C HIS A 43 3.63 6.06 1.16
N SER A 44 2.90 6.39 2.23
CA SER A 44 2.86 7.76 2.78
C SER A 44 4.03 8.07 3.72
N GLY A 45 4.87 7.08 4.04
CA GLY A 45 5.99 7.24 4.96
C GLY A 45 7.04 8.22 4.45
N SER A 46 7.44 9.14 5.32
CA SER A 46 8.35 10.25 5.02
C SER A 46 9.53 10.37 5.99
N LEU A 47 9.77 9.35 6.82
CA LEU A 47 10.93 9.29 7.71
C LEU A 47 12.11 8.65 6.98
N TYR A 48 13.04 9.49 6.55
CA TYR A 48 14.23 9.09 5.81
C TYR A 48 15.41 8.94 6.77
N PRO A 49 15.91 7.71 7.01
CA PRO A 49 17.11 7.52 7.84
C PRO A 49 18.30 8.30 7.31
N GLN A 50 19.09 8.91 8.20
CA GLN A 50 20.25 9.71 7.81
C GLN A 50 21.26 8.89 6.99
N ARG A 51 21.47 7.61 7.33
CA ARG A 51 22.35 6.74 6.54
C ARG A 51 21.83 6.49 5.12
N PHE A 52 20.50 6.41 4.93
CA PHE A 52 19.90 6.28 3.60
C PHE A 52 20.10 7.56 2.77
N LEU A 53 19.86 8.73 3.36
CA LEU A 53 20.14 10.01 2.71
C LEU A 53 21.62 10.14 2.34
N ALA A 54 22.54 9.75 3.21
CA ALA A 54 23.98 9.76 2.94
C ALA A 54 24.39 8.82 1.80
N ALA A 55 23.73 7.66 1.67
CA ALA A 55 23.96 6.68 0.60
C ALA A 55 23.30 7.07 -0.74
N SER A 56 22.36 8.02 -0.72
CA SER A 56 21.62 8.43 -1.91
C SER A 56 22.38 9.43 -2.77
N ARG A 57 22.21 9.33 -4.11
CA ARG A 57 22.62 10.34 -5.10
C ARG A 57 21.65 11.52 -5.14
N LEU A 58 20.43 11.28 -4.67
CA LEU A 58 19.31 12.21 -4.75
C LEU A 58 19.19 12.95 -3.43
N ASP A 59 18.76 14.20 -3.48
CA ASP A 59 18.37 14.93 -2.31
C ASP A 59 17.03 14.43 -1.73
N ALA A 60 16.67 14.91 -0.56
CA ALA A 60 15.45 14.47 0.13
C ALA A 60 14.18 14.77 -0.70
N LEU A 61 14.12 15.92 -1.39
CA LEU A 61 12.94 16.27 -2.19
C LEU A 61 12.76 15.36 -3.40
N MET A 62 13.86 14.98 -4.05
CA MET A 62 13.85 14.07 -5.18
C MET A 62 13.43 12.65 -4.75
N LEU A 63 13.92 12.16 -3.61
CA LEU A 63 13.50 10.87 -3.04
C LEU A 63 12.01 10.85 -2.73
N ARG A 64 11.49 11.95 -2.18
CA ARG A 64 10.07 12.13 -1.83
C ARG A 64 9.11 12.09 -3.03
N ARG A 65 9.58 12.29 -4.25
CA ARG A 65 8.74 12.18 -5.46
C ARG A 65 8.13 10.80 -5.67
N SER A 66 8.70 9.76 -5.05
CA SER A 66 8.14 8.41 -5.06
C SER A 66 7.05 8.21 -4.01
N GLU A 67 6.93 9.08 -3.02
CA GLU A 67 5.91 8.98 -1.98
C GLU A 67 4.49 9.13 -2.54
N ASP A 68 3.56 8.46 -1.91
CA ASP A 68 2.14 8.80 -1.94
C ASP A 68 1.88 9.78 -0.78
N ALA A 69 2.55 10.94 -0.85
CA ALA A 69 2.60 11.90 0.24
C ALA A 69 1.18 12.34 0.66
N PHE A 70 0.93 12.36 1.97
CA PHE A 70 -0.35 12.76 2.60
C PHE A 70 -1.55 11.83 2.32
N VAL A 71 -1.39 10.69 1.65
CA VAL A 71 -2.51 9.78 1.38
C VAL A 71 -3.07 9.21 2.68
N ASP A 72 -2.22 8.90 3.67
CA ASP A 72 -2.66 8.49 5.00
C ASP A 72 -3.58 9.54 5.66
N GLU A 73 -3.29 10.83 5.47
CA GLU A 73 -4.10 11.92 6.00
C GLU A 73 -5.44 12.08 5.25
N LEU A 74 -5.49 11.76 3.94
CA LEU A 74 -6.73 11.78 3.16
C LEU A 74 -7.72 10.73 3.66
N PHE A 75 -7.23 9.56 4.06
CA PHE A 75 -8.07 8.46 4.54
C PHE A 75 -8.22 8.42 6.08
N LEU A 76 -7.47 9.23 6.82
CA LEU A 76 -7.55 9.29 8.29
C LEU A 76 -8.97 9.49 8.84
N PRO A 77 -9.85 10.34 8.25
CA PRO A 77 -11.22 10.48 8.72
C PRO A 77 -12.03 9.18 8.67
N CYS A 78 -11.69 8.22 7.79
CA CYS A 78 -12.40 6.94 7.66
C CYS A 78 -12.26 6.07 8.92
N VAL A 79 -11.28 6.34 9.79
CA VAL A 79 -11.16 5.66 11.09
C VAL A 79 -12.40 5.88 11.97
N ALA A 80 -13.06 7.02 11.84
CA ALA A 80 -14.32 7.32 12.55
C ALA A 80 -15.48 6.36 12.20
N LEU A 81 -15.39 5.67 11.04
CA LEU A 81 -16.34 4.63 10.63
C LEU A 81 -16.17 3.32 11.41
N GLY A 82 -15.21 3.24 12.33
CA GLY A 82 -14.91 2.02 13.07
C GLY A 82 -13.93 1.08 12.35
N ALA A 83 -13.12 1.60 11.45
CA ALA A 83 -12.14 0.86 10.65
C ALA A 83 -10.71 1.28 11.01
N PRO A 84 -9.75 0.36 11.25
CA PRO A 84 -8.36 0.71 11.50
C PRO A 84 -7.65 1.19 10.23
N LEU A 85 -6.66 2.07 10.40
CA LEU A 85 -5.74 2.50 9.35
C LEU A 85 -4.31 2.13 9.73
N LEU A 86 -3.68 1.24 8.97
CA LEU A 86 -2.24 0.96 9.04
C LEU A 86 -1.50 1.89 8.09
N ARG A 87 -0.41 2.53 8.54
CA ARG A 87 0.40 3.41 7.70
C ARG A 87 1.89 3.19 7.93
N ALA A 88 2.65 3.06 6.86
CA ALA A 88 4.10 3.02 6.92
C ALA A 88 4.67 4.38 7.34
N ARG A 89 5.76 4.37 8.12
CA ARG A 89 6.52 5.59 8.45
C ARG A 89 7.78 5.72 7.60
N PHE A 90 8.34 4.59 7.16
CA PHE A 90 9.48 4.54 6.25
C PHE A 90 9.05 4.85 4.81
N PRO A 91 9.94 5.48 4.01
CA PRO A 91 9.62 5.80 2.63
C PRO A 91 9.70 4.57 1.72
N ARG A 92 8.81 4.50 0.73
CA ARG A 92 8.85 3.42 -0.26
C ARG A 92 10.17 3.36 -1.05
N ALA A 93 10.89 4.46 -1.17
CA ALA A 93 12.21 4.48 -1.78
C ALA A 93 13.26 3.69 -1.00
N PHE A 94 13.04 3.48 0.31
CA PHE A 94 13.89 2.67 1.18
C PHE A 94 13.49 1.20 1.14
N LEU A 95 12.19 0.92 1.19
CA LEU A 95 11.58 -0.40 1.02
C LEU A 95 10.13 -0.27 0.58
N ASP A 96 9.73 -0.97 -0.47
CA ASP A 96 8.36 -0.98 -0.99
C ASP A 96 7.62 -2.24 -0.51
N VAL A 97 6.72 -2.07 0.47
CA VAL A 97 5.92 -3.18 1.01
C VAL A 97 4.76 -3.59 0.07
N ASN A 98 4.48 -2.83 -1.00
CA ASN A 98 3.54 -3.23 -2.04
C ASN A 98 4.26 -3.94 -3.21
N ARG A 99 5.34 -4.68 -2.87
CA ARG A 99 6.10 -5.59 -3.75
C ARG A 99 6.30 -6.93 -3.06
N GLU A 100 6.54 -7.97 -3.85
CA GLU A 100 6.99 -9.25 -3.32
C GLU A 100 8.32 -9.03 -2.56
N PRO A 101 8.48 -9.57 -1.34
CA PRO A 101 9.61 -9.19 -0.47
C PRO A 101 10.98 -9.45 -1.08
N TYR A 102 11.08 -10.46 -1.95
CA TYR A 102 12.34 -10.88 -2.55
C TYR A 102 12.45 -10.56 -4.05
N GLU A 103 11.63 -9.67 -4.58
CA GLU A 103 11.88 -9.02 -5.89
C GLU A 103 13.08 -8.08 -5.75
N LEU A 104 14.28 -8.60 -5.99
CA LEU A 104 15.56 -7.90 -5.77
C LEU A 104 16.37 -7.83 -7.06
N ASP A 105 16.90 -6.64 -7.37
CA ASP A 105 17.79 -6.41 -8.52
C ASP A 105 19.23 -6.77 -8.14
N PRO A 106 19.84 -7.85 -8.69
CA PRO A 106 21.20 -8.27 -8.34
C PRO A 106 22.25 -7.19 -8.57
N SER A 107 22.02 -6.27 -9.50
CA SER A 107 22.97 -5.19 -9.80
C SER A 107 23.16 -4.20 -8.65
N MET A 108 22.21 -4.16 -7.72
CA MET A 108 22.23 -3.24 -6.57
C MET A 108 23.07 -3.75 -5.39
N PHE A 109 23.41 -5.04 -5.36
CA PHE A 109 24.01 -5.67 -4.18
C PHE A 109 25.49 -6.00 -4.39
N ASP A 110 26.25 -5.98 -3.30
CA ASP A 110 27.70 -6.25 -3.27
C ASP A 110 28.04 -7.73 -3.04
N GLY A 111 27.09 -8.64 -3.25
CA GLY A 111 27.27 -10.08 -3.14
C GLY A 111 26.17 -10.85 -3.84
N PRO A 112 26.24 -12.18 -3.84
CA PRO A 112 25.20 -13.02 -4.43
C PRO A 112 23.93 -12.95 -3.59
N LEU A 113 22.78 -12.76 -4.27
CA LEU A 113 21.48 -12.87 -3.62
C LEU A 113 21.16 -14.35 -3.33
N PRO A 114 20.33 -14.64 -2.32
CA PRO A 114 19.86 -16.00 -2.07
C PRO A 114 19.12 -16.60 -3.27
N ASP A 115 19.17 -17.91 -3.45
CA ASP A 115 18.53 -18.61 -4.57
C ASP A 115 17.02 -18.44 -4.65
N PHE A 116 16.37 -18.12 -3.53
CA PHE A 116 14.94 -17.85 -3.48
C PHE A 116 14.57 -16.43 -3.94
N ALA A 117 15.53 -15.55 -4.23
CA ALA A 117 15.24 -14.20 -4.68
C ALA A 117 14.67 -14.20 -6.11
N ASN A 118 13.59 -13.46 -6.31
CA ASN A 118 13.02 -13.22 -7.63
C ASN A 118 13.77 -12.06 -8.31
N THR A 119 14.73 -12.44 -9.16
CA THR A 119 15.63 -11.47 -9.82
C THR A 119 15.22 -11.16 -11.26
N ARG A 120 14.10 -11.73 -11.76
CA ARG A 120 13.73 -11.69 -13.19
C ARG A 120 12.37 -11.08 -13.47
N SER A 121 11.69 -10.56 -12.45
CA SER A 121 10.38 -9.92 -12.67
C SER A 121 10.53 -8.65 -13.52
N LEU A 122 9.44 -8.25 -14.21
CA LEU A 122 9.40 -7.00 -14.96
C LEU A 122 9.64 -5.79 -14.05
N ARG A 123 9.25 -5.87 -12.79
CA ARG A 123 9.47 -4.81 -11.79
C ARG A 123 10.95 -4.68 -11.45
N VAL A 124 11.63 -5.80 -11.24
CA VAL A 124 13.09 -5.81 -11.03
C VAL A 124 13.81 -5.23 -12.25
N ALA A 125 13.45 -5.64 -13.46
CA ALA A 125 14.03 -5.11 -14.70
C ALA A 125 13.84 -3.58 -14.81
N ALA A 126 12.69 -3.06 -14.37
CA ALA A 126 12.39 -1.62 -14.32
C ALA A 126 13.06 -0.89 -13.14
N GLY A 127 13.75 -1.59 -12.24
CA GLY A 127 14.35 -1.00 -11.04
C GLY A 127 13.35 -0.70 -9.92
N LEU A 128 12.19 -1.38 -9.92
CA LEU A 128 11.05 -1.16 -9.02
C LEU A 128 10.74 -2.41 -8.17
N GLY A 129 11.75 -3.18 -7.79
CA GLY A 129 11.63 -4.29 -6.84
C GLY A 129 11.31 -3.83 -5.41
N ALA A 130 11.36 -4.77 -4.45
CA ALA A 130 11.10 -4.47 -3.03
C ALA A 130 12.07 -3.42 -2.45
N ILE A 131 13.30 -3.41 -2.92
CA ILE A 131 14.26 -2.31 -2.69
C ILE A 131 14.42 -1.60 -4.02
N PRO A 132 13.81 -0.42 -4.22
CA PRO A 132 13.84 0.27 -5.50
C PRO A 132 15.25 0.76 -5.84
N ARG A 133 15.64 0.58 -7.10
CA ARG A 133 16.87 1.15 -7.65
C ARG A 133 16.68 2.58 -8.13
N VAL A 134 15.46 2.93 -8.51
CA VAL A 134 15.12 4.23 -9.09
C VAL A 134 13.87 4.82 -8.45
N VAL A 135 13.78 6.14 -8.44
CA VAL A 135 12.54 6.91 -8.22
C VAL A 135 12.14 7.58 -9.53
N GLY A 136 10.99 8.24 -9.56
CA GLY A 136 10.42 8.92 -10.74
C GLY A 136 11.43 9.29 -11.82
N ASP A 137 11.04 9.33 -13.07
CA ASP A 137 11.91 9.61 -14.22
C ASP A 137 13.18 8.72 -14.30
N ALA A 138 13.12 7.49 -13.74
CA ALA A 138 14.21 6.51 -13.72
C ALA A 138 15.51 6.99 -13.04
N GLN A 139 15.43 7.92 -12.09
CA GLN A 139 16.60 8.46 -11.40
C GLN A 139 17.14 7.47 -10.37
N ALA A 140 18.43 7.10 -10.50
CA ALA A 140 19.09 6.16 -9.62
C ALA A 140 19.21 6.69 -8.20
N ILE A 141 18.78 5.88 -7.22
CA ILE A 141 18.78 6.25 -5.80
C ILE A 141 20.19 6.18 -5.21
N TYR A 142 20.90 5.08 -5.39
CA TYR A 142 22.11 4.77 -4.62
C TYR A 142 23.40 5.23 -5.29
N LYS A 143 24.37 5.70 -4.48
CA LYS A 143 25.74 6.03 -4.91
C LYS A 143 26.57 4.79 -5.25
N GLY A 144 26.30 3.68 -4.56
CA GLY A 144 27.00 2.41 -4.70
C GLY A 144 26.09 1.22 -4.49
N ARG A 145 26.67 0.03 -4.47
CA ARG A 145 25.95 -1.19 -4.11
C ARG A 145 25.68 -1.22 -2.62
N ILE A 146 24.60 -1.89 -2.23
CA ILE A 146 24.23 -2.10 -0.82
C ILE A 146 24.62 -3.52 -0.39
N PRO A 147 25.03 -3.74 0.87
CA PRO A 147 25.29 -5.07 1.39
C PRO A 147 24.04 -5.96 1.29
N VAL A 148 24.19 -7.22 0.88
CA VAL A 148 23.08 -8.18 0.83
C VAL A 148 22.40 -8.30 2.18
N GLY A 149 23.18 -8.36 3.28
CA GLY A 149 22.66 -8.40 4.66
C GLY A 149 21.78 -7.20 5.01
N GLU A 150 22.10 -6.00 4.51
CA GLU A 150 21.26 -4.82 4.68
C GLU A 150 19.91 -4.98 3.95
N GLY A 151 19.94 -5.46 2.70
CA GLY A 151 18.71 -5.68 1.93
C GLY A 151 17.78 -6.68 2.60
N LEU A 152 18.31 -7.81 3.04
CA LEU A 152 17.54 -8.84 3.75
C LEU A 152 17.07 -8.35 5.12
N GLY A 153 17.89 -7.57 5.82
CA GLY A 153 17.55 -6.96 7.10
C GLY A 153 16.38 -5.96 6.99
N ARG A 154 16.33 -5.13 5.94
CA ARG A 154 15.18 -4.25 5.67
C ARG A 154 13.90 -5.05 5.47
N ILE A 155 13.96 -6.15 4.72
CA ILE A 155 12.80 -7.03 4.50
C ILE A 155 12.33 -7.64 5.82
N ALA A 156 13.24 -8.17 6.62
CA ALA A 156 12.93 -8.80 7.89
C ALA A 156 12.34 -7.81 8.91
N ALA A 157 12.88 -6.59 8.98
CA ALA A 157 12.50 -5.60 9.99
C ALA A 157 11.30 -4.71 9.60
N LEU A 158 10.99 -4.59 8.31
CA LEU A 158 9.95 -3.69 7.82
C LEU A 158 8.84 -4.43 7.06
N HIS A 159 9.20 -5.18 6.01
CA HIS A 159 8.22 -5.83 5.13
C HIS A 159 7.40 -6.88 5.88
N ARG A 160 8.07 -7.83 6.51
CA ARG A 160 7.38 -8.92 7.23
C ARG A 160 6.49 -8.40 8.36
N PRO A 161 6.97 -7.55 9.29
CA PRO A 161 6.12 -7.04 10.38
C PRO A 161 4.94 -6.20 9.87
N TYR A 162 5.12 -5.44 8.78
CA TYR A 162 4.03 -4.69 8.15
C TYR A 162 2.92 -5.63 7.67
N HIS A 163 3.30 -6.67 6.90
CA HIS A 163 2.35 -7.65 6.36
C HIS A 163 1.71 -8.52 7.45
N GLU A 164 2.46 -8.91 8.47
CA GLU A 164 1.90 -9.63 9.63
C GLU A 164 0.83 -8.80 10.33
N ARG A 165 1.09 -7.50 10.49
CA ARG A 165 0.13 -6.60 11.11
C ARG A 165 -1.10 -6.38 10.24
N LEU A 166 -0.92 -6.17 8.93
CA LEU A 166 -2.01 -6.00 7.98
C LEU A 166 -2.91 -7.25 7.91
N ALA A 167 -2.29 -8.43 7.83
CA ALA A 167 -3.01 -9.71 7.90
C ALA A 167 -3.84 -9.85 9.18
N GLY A 168 -3.26 -9.48 10.34
CA GLY A 168 -3.95 -9.50 11.62
C GLY A 168 -5.15 -8.55 11.68
N LEU A 169 -5.07 -7.37 11.09
CA LEU A 169 -6.19 -6.42 11.01
C LEU A 169 -7.32 -6.96 10.13
N ILE A 170 -6.97 -7.51 8.96
CA ILE A 170 -7.93 -8.12 8.04
C ILE A 170 -8.64 -9.31 8.70
N GLU A 171 -7.89 -10.20 9.36
CA GLU A 171 -8.47 -11.37 10.02
C GLU A 171 -9.35 -10.97 11.20
N ARG A 172 -8.97 -9.94 11.97
CA ARG A 172 -9.80 -9.37 13.05
C ARG A 172 -11.15 -8.87 12.53
N ALA A 173 -11.14 -8.16 11.40
CA ALA A 173 -12.38 -7.70 10.76
C ALA A 173 -13.22 -8.88 10.26
N ARG A 174 -12.58 -9.84 9.56
CA ARG A 174 -13.23 -11.03 9.03
C ARG A 174 -13.86 -11.88 10.13
N ALA A 175 -13.16 -12.12 11.22
CA ALA A 175 -13.67 -12.90 12.35
C ALA A 175 -14.91 -12.26 13.00
N ARG A 176 -14.95 -10.91 13.04
CA ARG A 176 -16.08 -10.19 13.66
C ARG A 176 -17.31 -10.07 12.74
N PHE A 177 -17.09 -9.86 11.44
CA PHE A 177 -18.16 -9.50 10.50
C PHE A 177 -18.45 -10.57 9.44
N GLY A 178 -17.71 -11.69 9.43
CA GLY A 178 -17.80 -12.73 8.41
C GLY A 178 -17.09 -12.39 7.09
N MET A 179 -16.69 -11.14 6.91
CA MET A 179 -15.93 -10.63 5.76
C MET A 179 -15.00 -9.49 6.17
N ALA A 180 -14.03 -9.20 5.31
CA ALA A 180 -13.21 -8.01 5.41
C ALA A 180 -12.98 -7.39 4.03
N VAL A 181 -12.96 -6.05 3.97
CA VAL A 181 -12.61 -5.28 2.78
C VAL A 181 -11.41 -4.42 3.11
N LEU A 182 -10.28 -4.73 2.50
CA LEU A 182 -9.07 -3.91 2.54
C LEU A 182 -9.18 -2.82 1.49
N ILE A 183 -8.97 -1.58 1.89
CA ILE A 183 -8.79 -0.41 1.01
C ILE A 183 -7.30 -0.05 1.05
N ASP A 184 -6.61 -0.38 -0.04
CA ASP A 184 -5.18 -0.10 -0.24
C ASP A 184 -5.03 1.30 -0.85
N CYS A 185 -4.55 2.25 -0.03
CA CYS A 185 -4.62 3.69 -0.27
C CYS A 185 -3.35 4.20 -0.94
N HIS A 186 -3.49 4.72 -2.17
CA HIS A 186 -2.39 5.18 -3.00
C HIS A 186 -2.67 6.49 -3.72
N SER A 187 -1.64 7.02 -4.34
CA SER A 187 -1.75 8.14 -5.27
C SER A 187 -0.89 7.94 -6.52
N MET A 188 -1.36 8.49 -7.61
CA MET A 188 -0.67 8.45 -8.90
C MET A 188 -0.22 9.84 -9.34
N PRO A 189 0.90 9.95 -10.09
CA PRO A 189 1.33 11.21 -10.69
C PRO A 189 0.26 11.85 -11.56
N SER A 190 0.21 13.17 -11.58
CA SER A 190 -0.75 13.94 -12.40
C SER A 190 -0.44 13.89 -13.91
N THR A 191 0.79 13.54 -14.27
CA THR A 191 1.25 13.41 -15.65
C THR A 191 1.28 11.94 -16.04
N LEU A 192 0.21 11.44 -16.63
CA LEU A 192 0.20 10.14 -17.30
C LEU A 192 0.07 10.38 -18.81
N ALA A 193 0.79 9.58 -19.59
CA ALA A 193 0.69 9.63 -21.05
C ALA A 193 -0.75 9.33 -21.52
N ASP A 194 -1.18 10.00 -22.57
CA ASP A 194 -2.44 9.80 -23.32
C ASP A 194 -3.76 10.23 -22.64
N GLY A 195 -4.24 11.40 -23.01
CA GLY A 195 -5.62 11.85 -22.76
C GLY A 195 -5.92 12.41 -21.37
N GLY A 196 -4.91 12.69 -20.57
CA GLY A 196 -5.01 13.15 -19.18
C GLY A 196 -5.37 12.02 -18.21
N PRO A 197 -4.77 12.00 -17.01
CA PRO A 197 -5.04 10.96 -16.03
C PRO A 197 -6.49 11.06 -15.54
N PRO A 198 -7.11 9.93 -15.15
CA PRO A 198 -8.35 9.97 -14.38
C PRO A 198 -8.11 10.67 -13.04
N ASP A 199 -9.19 11.10 -12.40
CA ASP A 199 -9.09 11.65 -11.05
C ASP A 199 -8.82 10.55 -10.02
N ILE A 200 -9.46 9.38 -10.21
CA ILE A 200 -9.29 8.22 -9.34
C ILE A 200 -9.26 6.94 -10.19
N VAL A 201 -8.40 5.99 -9.80
CA VAL A 201 -8.41 4.63 -10.34
C VAL A 201 -8.73 3.64 -9.23
N LEU A 202 -9.66 2.73 -9.49
CA LEU A 202 -9.97 1.60 -8.62
C LEU A 202 -9.35 0.33 -9.21
N GLY A 203 -8.44 -0.28 -8.47
CA GLY A 203 -7.75 -1.51 -8.84
C GLY A 203 -8.30 -2.70 -8.05
N ASP A 204 -8.96 -3.63 -8.73
CA ASP A 204 -9.49 -4.86 -8.17
C ASP A 204 -8.93 -6.11 -8.84
N ARG A 205 -7.79 -5.94 -9.55
CA ARG A 205 -7.13 -7.00 -10.33
C ARG A 205 -8.09 -7.67 -11.31
N PHE A 206 -8.88 -6.84 -12.00
CA PHE A 206 -9.90 -7.29 -12.96
C PHE A 206 -10.94 -8.23 -12.35
N GLY A 207 -11.39 -7.95 -11.12
CA GLY A 207 -12.37 -8.75 -10.39
C GLY A 207 -11.75 -9.89 -9.57
N ALA A 208 -10.43 -10.10 -9.60
CA ALA A 208 -9.78 -11.18 -8.88
C ALA A 208 -9.64 -10.91 -7.37
N SER A 209 -9.55 -9.63 -6.95
CA SER A 209 -9.29 -9.28 -5.55
C SER A 209 -10.51 -8.75 -4.80
N ALA A 210 -11.60 -8.36 -5.47
CA ALA A 210 -12.82 -7.90 -4.81
C ALA A 210 -14.09 -8.33 -5.58
N ALA A 211 -15.19 -8.49 -4.86
CA ALA A 211 -16.49 -8.70 -5.49
C ALA A 211 -16.94 -7.44 -6.25
N PRO A 212 -17.57 -7.55 -7.44
CA PRO A 212 -17.92 -6.41 -8.28
C PRO A 212 -18.74 -5.35 -7.57
N TRP A 213 -19.72 -5.73 -6.72
CA TRP A 213 -20.59 -4.82 -6.02
C TRP A 213 -19.85 -3.88 -5.03
N ILE A 214 -18.67 -4.30 -4.51
CA ILE A 214 -17.81 -3.47 -3.64
C ILE A 214 -17.23 -2.32 -4.44
N VAL A 215 -16.65 -2.64 -5.59
CA VAL A 215 -16.05 -1.63 -6.48
C VAL A 215 -17.11 -0.69 -7.02
N GLU A 216 -18.28 -1.23 -7.39
CA GLU A 216 -19.45 -0.45 -7.87
C GLU A 216 -19.94 0.56 -6.84
N ALA A 217 -20.00 0.19 -5.56
CA ALA A 217 -20.43 1.09 -4.49
C ALA A 217 -19.47 2.29 -4.33
N ILE A 218 -18.16 2.02 -4.34
CA ILE A 218 -17.11 3.04 -4.27
C ILE A 218 -17.17 3.95 -5.51
N GLU A 219 -17.20 3.35 -6.70
CA GLU A 219 -17.21 4.06 -7.98
C GLU A 219 -18.41 4.98 -8.12
N ALA A 220 -19.61 4.45 -7.88
CA ALA A 220 -20.85 5.22 -8.00
C ALA A 220 -20.85 6.47 -7.10
N THR A 221 -20.35 6.33 -5.86
CA THR A 221 -20.26 7.44 -4.92
C THR A 221 -19.25 8.48 -5.38
N LEU A 222 -18.07 8.07 -5.83
CA LEU A 222 -17.04 9.00 -6.31
C LEU A 222 -17.48 9.73 -7.58
N ILE A 223 -18.16 9.05 -8.52
CA ILE A 223 -18.74 9.66 -9.72
C ILE A 223 -19.81 10.67 -9.33
N ALA A 224 -20.69 10.34 -8.38
CA ALA A 224 -21.71 11.27 -7.88
C ALA A 224 -21.12 12.51 -7.19
N LYS A 225 -19.89 12.41 -6.66
CA LYS A 225 -19.11 13.54 -6.15
C LYS A 225 -18.36 14.34 -7.24
N GLY A 226 -18.52 13.96 -8.51
CA GLY A 226 -17.96 14.68 -9.67
C GLY A 226 -16.56 14.22 -10.10
N TYR A 227 -16.03 13.10 -9.58
CA TYR A 227 -14.73 12.58 -9.97
C TYR A 227 -14.82 11.67 -11.19
N ARG A 228 -13.82 11.75 -12.07
CA ARG A 228 -13.62 10.83 -13.19
C ARG A 228 -12.94 9.57 -12.68
N VAL A 229 -13.70 8.48 -12.56
CA VAL A 229 -13.20 7.20 -12.06
C VAL A 229 -12.91 6.26 -13.23
N ARG A 230 -11.80 5.51 -13.14
CA ARG A 230 -11.49 4.39 -14.05
C ARG A 230 -11.21 3.13 -13.22
N ARG A 231 -11.45 1.96 -13.83
CA ARG A 231 -11.09 0.67 -13.21
C ARG A 231 -9.86 0.07 -13.88
N ASN A 232 -8.92 -0.42 -13.06
CA ASN A 232 -7.78 -1.27 -13.47
C ASN A 232 -6.81 -0.66 -14.50
N LYS A 233 -6.97 0.60 -14.88
CA LYS A 233 -6.11 1.24 -15.87
C LYS A 233 -5.82 2.69 -15.47
N PRO A 234 -4.53 3.05 -15.33
CA PRO A 234 -3.33 2.23 -15.58
C PRO A 234 -2.93 1.29 -14.43
N TYR A 235 -3.58 1.36 -13.28
CA TYR A 235 -3.23 0.60 -12.08
C TYR A 235 -4.34 -0.40 -11.73
N ALA A 236 -4.04 -1.70 -11.83
CA ALA A 236 -5.01 -2.76 -11.58
C ALA A 236 -4.97 -3.31 -10.14
N GLY A 237 -4.00 -2.87 -9.36
CA GLY A 237 -3.71 -3.39 -8.03
C GLY A 237 -2.29 -3.94 -7.90
N GLY A 238 -1.67 -3.77 -6.73
CA GLY A 238 -0.32 -4.19 -6.41
C GLY A 238 -0.24 -5.55 -5.71
N TYR A 239 0.91 -5.79 -5.07
CA TYR A 239 1.17 -7.00 -4.29
C TYR A 239 0.21 -7.15 -3.10
N ILE A 240 -0.13 -6.05 -2.42
CA ILE A 240 -1.09 -6.05 -1.30
C ILE A 240 -2.46 -6.57 -1.75
N THR A 241 -3.01 -6.04 -2.85
CA THR A 241 -4.30 -6.53 -3.38
C THR A 241 -4.22 -7.99 -3.85
N GLU A 242 -3.06 -8.42 -4.34
CA GLU A 242 -2.81 -9.81 -4.73
C GLU A 242 -2.82 -10.77 -3.53
N CYS A 243 -2.12 -10.40 -2.47
CA CYS A 243 -1.98 -11.24 -1.29
C CYS A 243 -3.26 -11.35 -0.48
N TYR A 244 -4.02 -10.25 -0.37
CA TYR A 244 -5.14 -10.19 0.57
C TYR A 244 -6.50 -10.31 -0.07
N GLY A 245 -6.62 -10.11 -1.39
CA GLY A 245 -7.86 -10.30 -2.13
C GLY A 245 -8.13 -11.79 -2.39
N ALA A 246 -9.16 -12.32 -1.74
CA ALA A 246 -9.65 -13.69 -1.94
C ALA A 246 -11.18 -13.71 -1.72
N PRO A 247 -11.97 -13.20 -2.69
CA PRO A 247 -13.41 -12.99 -2.54
C PRO A 247 -14.18 -14.24 -2.10
N ALA A 248 -13.78 -15.42 -2.60
CA ALA A 248 -14.39 -16.70 -2.23
C ALA A 248 -14.27 -17.04 -0.74
N SER A 249 -13.30 -16.43 -0.02
CA SER A 249 -13.11 -16.58 1.43
C SER A 249 -13.54 -15.35 2.23
N GLY A 250 -14.35 -14.49 1.65
CA GLY A 250 -14.84 -13.27 2.32
C GLY A 250 -13.76 -12.20 2.57
N ARG A 251 -12.64 -12.28 1.86
CA ARG A 251 -11.57 -11.27 1.89
C ARG A 251 -11.56 -10.52 0.57
N HIS A 252 -11.75 -9.24 0.63
CA HIS A 252 -11.74 -8.36 -0.54
C HIS A 252 -10.65 -7.33 -0.39
N ALA A 253 -10.02 -6.93 -1.49
CA ALA A 253 -9.02 -5.88 -1.52
C ALA A 253 -9.24 -5.00 -2.75
N VAL A 254 -9.32 -3.69 -2.55
CA VAL A 254 -9.45 -2.67 -3.60
C VAL A 254 -8.37 -1.64 -3.41
N GLN A 255 -7.53 -1.43 -4.41
CA GLN A 255 -6.57 -0.33 -4.45
C GLN A 255 -7.27 0.93 -4.94
N ILE A 256 -7.10 2.05 -4.23
CA ILE A 256 -7.59 3.36 -4.63
C ILE A 256 -6.40 4.26 -4.93
N GLU A 257 -6.23 4.62 -6.19
CA GLU A 257 -5.21 5.55 -6.68
C GLU A 257 -5.82 6.93 -6.89
N VAL A 258 -5.45 7.90 -6.09
CA VAL A 258 -5.89 9.28 -6.27
C VAL A 258 -4.87 10.10 -7.06
N ASN A 259 -5.32 10.90 -8.04
CA ASN A 259 -4.47 11.78 -8.78
C ASN A 259 -3.90 12.87 -7.85
N ARG A 260 -2.57 12.98 -7.78
CA ARG A 260 -1.87 13.92 -6.89
C ARG A 260 -2.27 15.37 -7.12
N ALA A 261 -2.56 15.76 -8.38
CA ALA A 261 -3.02 17.13 -8.67
C ALA A 261 -4.33 17.51 -7.95
N LEU A 262 -5.11 16.53 -7.44
CA LEU A 262 -6.34 16.81 -6.70
C LEU A 262 -6.10 17.32 -5.28
N TYR A 263 -4.92 17.08 -4.68
CA TYR A 263 -4.72 17.37 -3.28
C TYR A 263 -3.37 17.97 -2.93
N MET A 264 -2.36 17.94 -3.84
CA MET A 264 -1.03 18.47 -3.59
C MET A 264 -0.40 19.18 -4.79
N ASP A 265 0.57 20.04 -4.53
CA ASP A 265 1.59 20.48 -5.47
C ASP A 265 2.71 19.44 -5.50
N GLU A 266 2.78 18.63 -6.58
CA GLU A 266 3.74 17.54 -6.71
C GLU A 266 5.20 17.99 -6.76
N ARG A 267 5.47 19.20 -7.27
CA ARG A 267 6.83 19.72 -7.37
C ARG A 267 7.38 20.11 -6.02
N ARG A 268 6.52 20.64 -5.16
CA ARG A 268 6.89 21.17 -3.83
C ARG A 268 6.55 20.18 -2.71
N ILE A 269 5.76 19.15 -3.00
CA ILE A 269 5.19 18.19 -2.04
C ILE A 269 4.50 18.94 -0.89
N VAL A 270 3.52 19.77 -1.24
CA VAL A 270 2.75 20.59 -0.31
C VAL A 270 1.25 20.37 -0.55
N LYS A 271 0.50 20.13 0.51
CA LYS A 271 -0.97 19.97 0.42
C LYS A 271 -1.64 21.24 -0.08
N LEU A 272 -2.67 21.07 -0.89
CA LEU A 272 -3.55 22.13 -1.35
C LEU A 272 -4.83 22.16 -0.52
N GLY A 273 -5.49 23.32 -0.44
CA GLY A 273 -6.76 23.47 0.31
C GLY A 273 -7.86 22.49 -0.12
N LYS A 274 -7.86 22.08 -1.39
CA LYS A 274 -8.80 21.09 -1.94
C LYS A 274 -8.60 19.65 -1.45
N ALA A 275 -7.51 19.34 -0.74
CA ALA A 275 -7.28 18.04 -0.12
C ALA A 275 -8.44 17.62 0.81
N GLN A 276 -9.03 18.58 1.54
CA GLN A 276 -10.15 18.30 2.42
C GLN A 276 -11.42 17.89 1.67
N THR A 277 -11.67 18.49 0.52
CA THR A 277 -12.81 18.10 -0.34
C THR A 277 -12.67 16.66 -0.84
N LEU A 278 -11.47 16.28 -1.28
CA LEU A 278 -11.15 14.91 -1.69
C LEU A 278 -11.31 13.94 -0.53
N SER A 279 -10.75 14.27 0.64
CA SER A 279 -10.88 13.44 1.85
C SER A 279 -12.35 13.20 2.22
N GLY A 280 -13.20 14.25 2.15
CA GLY A 280 -14.65 14.10 2.36
C GLY A 280 -15.35 13.20 1.34
N ALA A 281 -14.89 13.18 0.09
CA ALA A 281 -15.43 12.28 -0.93
C ALA A 281 -15.01 10.82 -0.69
N LEU A 282 -13.77 10.59 -0.28
CA LEU A 282 -13.24 9.26 0.07
C LEU A 282 -13.96 8.70 1.32
N PHE A 283 -14.21 9.54 2.31
CA PHE A 283 -15.03 9.19 3.48
C PHE A 283 -16.44 8.77 3.06
N ALA A 284 -17.13 9.59 2.24
CA ALA A 284 -18.46 9.27 1.76
C ALA A 284 -18.51 7.96 0.95
N ALA A 285 -17.46 7.65 0.18
CA ALA A 285 -17.36 6.38 -0.54
C ALA A 285 -17.20 5.18 0.41
N ALA A 286 -16.41 5.31 1.47
CA ALA A 286 -16.30 4.29 2.50
C ALA A 286 -17.61 4.10 3.29
N GLU A 287 -18.31 5.18 3.63
CA GLU A 287 -19.61 5.15 4.29
C GLU A 287 -20.68 4.47 3.42
N ALA A 288 -20.73 4.79 2.13
CA ALA A 288 -21.65 4.15 1.19
C ALA A 288 -21.35 2.66 1.00
N LEU A 289 -20.07 2.29 0.98
CA LEU A 289 -19.67 0.88 0.98
C LEU A 289 -20.16 0.16 2.23
N MET A 290 -20.03 0.76 3.41
CA MET A 290 -20.54 0.17 4.66
C MET A 290 -22.05 -0.04 4.61
N ALA A 291 -22.82 0.93 4.13
CA ALA A 291 -24.26 0.79 3.95
C ALA A 291 -24.59 -0.37 3.00
N ARG A 292 -23.85 -0.48 1.88
CA ARG A 292 -24.04 -1.59 0.93
C ARG A 292 -23.69 -2.96 1.53
N ILE A 293 -22.67 -3.05 2.37
CA ILE A 293 -22.33 -4.29 3.10
C ILE A 293 -23.47 -4.67 4.05
N ALA A 294 -24.02 -3.72 4.79
CA ALA A 294 -25.14 -3.96 5.71
C ALA A 294 -26.38 -4.50 4.98
N ASP A 295 -26.71 -3.95 3.81
CA ASP A 295 -27.80 -4.45 2.96
C ASP A 295 -27.58 -5.88 2.49
N GLN A 296 -26.36 -6.21 2.08
CA GLN A 296 -26.00 -7.56 1.61
C GLN A 296 -26.03 -8.60 2.74
N THR A 297 -25.63 -8.20 3.94
CA THR A 297 -25.58 -9.11 5.11
C THR A 297 -26.93 -9.20 5.84
N GLY A 298 -27.71 -8.12 5.86
CA GLY A 298 -29.06 -8.06 6.45
C GLY A 298 -30.11 -8.78 5.62
N GLY A 299 -30.03 -8.69 4.28
CA GLY A 299 -30.94 -9.39 3.36
C GLY A 299 -30.80 -10.92 3.38
N GLY A 300 -29.63 -11.45 3.75
CA GLY A 300 -29.41 -12.90 3.89
C GLY A 300 -30.07 -13.51 5.13
N ARG A 301 -30.40 -12.70 6.14
CA ARG A 301 -31.14 -13.20 7.34
C ARG A 301 -32.64 -13.31 7.15
N LEU A 302 -33.20 -12.52 6.23
CA LEU A 302 -34.67 -12.55 5.94
C LEU A 302 -35.06 -13.64 4.91
N ALA A 303 -34.09 -14.24 4.21
CA ALA A 303 -34.32 -15.32 3.25
C ALA A 303 -34.10 -16.72 3.84
N ALA A 304 -33.78 -16.84 5.12
CA ALA A 304 -33.51 -18.09 5.83
C ALA A 304 -34.58 -18.41 6.93
N GLU A 305 -35.67 -17.63 7.03
CA GLU A 305 -36.87 -17.93 7.76
C GLU A 305 -38.04 -18.25 6.76
#